data_836952c0983989c61006e9a180290cff
#
_entry.id   836952c0983989c61006e9a180290cff
#
_cell.length_a   1.000
_cell.length_b   1.000
_cell.length_c   1.000
_cell.angle_alpha   90.00
_cell.angle_beta   90.00
_cell.angle_gamma   90.00
#
_symmetry.space_group_name_H-M   'P 1'
#
loop_
_entity.id
_entity.type
_entity.pdbx_description
1 polymer ?
#
loop_
_entity_poly.entity_id
_entity_poly.type
_entity_poly.pdbx_seq_one_letter_code
_entity_poly.pdbx_strand_id
1 'polypeptide(L)'
;AEFVIVSAYADFDFAKQSISLGVIEYLLKPLTRDEAEAVLKKIENKISGKNSYSCRKSRNLRDKYPDAHPMILQALDIIQSGYAGKISQKKLAEDLGLSQEYFSYLFGKNIGENFSTFLREYRIEQAQYMLREEICDQRDVPYQVGFSDSKYFKKVFREVTGKSPSEYLSEIKE
;
A
#
# COMPACT_ATOMS: atom_id res chain seq x y z
N ALA A 1 -3.37 21.33 -10.67
CA ALA A 1 -2.04 21.93 -10.58
C ALA A 1 -1.28 21.21 -9.46
N GLU A 2 -0.04 20.84 -9.70
CA GLU A 2 0.83 20.18 -8.73
C GLU A 2 1.75 21.24 -8.14
N PHE A 3 1.91 21.24 -6.81
CA PHE A 3 2.69 22.27 -6.11
C PHE A 3 3.86 21.65 -5.35
N VAL A 4 5.00 22.36 -5.39
CA VAL A 4 6.16 22.12 -4.52
C VAL A 4 6.46 23.41 -3.79
N ILE A 5 6.67 23.35 -2.49
CA ILE A 5 7.02 24.51 -1.67
C ILE A 5 8.52 24.49 -1.39
N VAL A 6 9.18 25.61 -1.62
CA VAL A 6 10.60 25.83 -1.29
C VAL A 6 10.68 26.97 -0.28
N SER A 7 11.12 26.67 0.96
CA SER A 7 11.18 27.64 2.06
C SER A 7 12.59 27.80 2.60
N ALA A 8 12.89 28.96 3.11
CA ALA A 8 14.12 29.24 3.88
C ALA A 8 13.96 28.91 5.38
N TYR A 9 12.74 28.61 5.83
CA TYR A 9 12.43 28.36 7.24
C TYR A 9 12.09 26.89 7.46
N ALA A 10 12.77 26.28 8.41
CA ALA A 10 12.50 24.93 8.88
C ALA A 10 11.37 24.96 9.92
N ASP A 11 10.14 25.27 9.48
CA ASP A 11 8.97 25.26 10.36
C ASP A 11 8.18 23.96 10.13
N PHE A 12 8.13 23.14 11.17
CA PHE A 12 7.49 21.85 11.14
C PHE A 12 5.97 21.95 10.93
N ASP A 13 5.35 23.00 11.47
CA ASP A 13 3.90 23.21 11.36
C ASP A 13 3.49 23.59 9.93
N PHE A 14 4.29 24.40 9.25
CA PHE A 14 4.08 24.73 7.83
C PHE A 14 4.31 23.51 6.92
N ALA A 15 5.32 22.69 7.20
CA ALA A 15 5.56 21.45 6.46
C ALA A 15 4.36 20.48 6.60
N LYS A 16 3.83 20.32 7.80
CA LYS A 16 2.67 19.48 8.09
C LYS A 16 1.38 19.99 7.42
N GLN A 17 1.15 21.31 7.44
CA GLN A 17 0.01 21.92 6.74
C GLN A 17 0.12 21.78 5.23
N SER A 18 1.33 21.93 4.67
CA SER A 18 1.58 21.79 3.24
C SER A 18 1.23 20.39 2.74
N ILE A 19 1.56 19.34 3.51
CA ILE A 19 1.21 17.95 3.20
C ILE A 19 -0.32 17.77 3.20
N SER A 20 -1.03 18.39 4.15
CA SER A 20 -2.50 18.33 4.20
C SER A 20 -3.20 19.03 3.03
N LEU A 21 -2.53 19.98 2.41
CA LEU A 21 -2.99 20.72 1.22
C LEU A 21 -2.64 20.02 -0.10
N GLY A 22 -2.03 18.83 -0.05
CA GLY A 22 -1.71 18.03 -1.25
C GLY A 22 -0.49 18.52 -2.02
N VAL A 23 0.44 19.21 -1.37
CA VAL A 23 1.73 19.61 -1.96
C VAL A 23 2.60 18.35 -2.18
N ILE A 24 3.26 18.25 -3.32
CA ILE A 24 4.10 17.10 -3.68
C ILE A 24 5.30 16.95 -2.75
N GLU A 25 5.95 18.09 -2.44
CA GLU A 25 7.15 18.10 -1.60
C GLU A 25 7.33 19.47 -0.96
N TYR A 26 7.93 19.49 0.24
CA TYR A 26 8.37 20.68 0.94
C TYR A 26 9.89 20.66 1.08
N LEU A 27 10.57 21.63 0.49
CA LEU A 27 12.03 21.70 0.41
C LEU A 27 12.57 22.87 1.21
N LEU A 28 13.70 22.69 1.87
CA LEU A 28 14.40 23.73 2.60
C LEU A 28 15.56 24.31 1.77
N LYS A 29 15.73 25.63 1.82
CA LYS A 29 16.94 26.29 1.28
C LYS A 29 18.10 26.19 2.29
N PRO A 30 19.35 25.97 1.83
CA PRO A 30 19.81 25.87 0.45
C PRO A 30 19.50 24.53 -0.20
N LEU A 31 18.96 24.52 -1.41
CA LEU A 31 18.62 23.34 -2.17
C LEU A 31 19.88 22.77 -2.82
N THR A 32 20.13 21.50 -2.63
CA THR A 32 21.18 20.80 -3.39
C THR A 32 20.66 20.37 -4.77
N ARG A 33 21.57 20.16 -5.71
CA ARG A 33 21.22 19.71 -7.05
C ARG A 33 20.52 18.35 -7.02
N ASP A 34 20.99 17.44 -6.17
CA ASP A 34 20.44 16.10 -6.03
C ASP A 34 19.01 16.11 -5.50
N GLU A 35 18.69 16.98 -4.53
CA GLU A 35 17.34 17.17 -4.02
C GLU A 35 16.41 17.74 -5.10
N ALA A 36 16.87 18.71 -5.88
CA ALA A 36 16.10 19.27 -6.97
C ALA A 36 15.81 18.23 -8.06
N GLU A 37 16.82 17.43 -8.46
CA GLU A 37 16.66 16.35 -9.44
C GLU A 37 15.71 15.25 -8.93
N ALA A 38 15.77 14.88 -7.65
CA ALA A 38 14.86 13.91 -7.05
C ALA A 38 13.39 14.38 -7.09
N VAL A 39 13.14 15.66 -6.82
CA VAL A 39 11.79 16.24 -6.87
C VAL A 39 11.30 16.36 -8.30
N LEU A 40 12.15 16.77 -9.24
CA LEU A 40 11.78 16.81 -10.66
C LEU A 40 11.39 15.43 -11.18
N LYS A 41 12.14 14.38 -10.83
CA LYS A 41 11.77 12.99 -11.15
C LYS A 41 10.42 12.57 -10.55
N LYS A 42 10.12 12.98 -9.30
CA LYS A 42 8.81 12.75 -8.68
C LYS A 42 7.69 13.44 -9.46
N ILE A 43 7.91 14.68 -9.88
CA ILE A 43 6.95 15.47 -10.66
C ILE A 43 6.76 14.85 -12.05
N GLU A 44 7.85 14.53 -12.76
CA GLU A 44 7.80 13.91 -14.08
C GLU A 44 7.07 12.56 -14.04
N ASN A 45 7.35 11.74 -13.05
CA ASN A 45 6.66 10.47 -12.84
C ASN A 45 5.16 10.67 -12.59
N LYS A 46 4.77 11.70 -11.84
CA LYS A 46 3.38 12.01 -11.54
C LYS A 46 2.64 12.58 -12.75
N ILE A 47 3.30 13.45 -13.54
CA ILE A 47 2.72 14.07 -14.75
C ILE A 47 2.68 13.08 -15.92
N SER A 48 3.72 12.30 -16.12
CA SER A 48 3.80 11.35 -17.24
C SER A 48 3.02 10.06 -17.04
N GLY A 49 2.30 9.90 -15.93
CA GLY A 49 1.52 8.70 -15.63
C GLY A 49 2.37 7.44 -15.44
N LYS A 50 3.71 7.56 -15.44
CA LYS A 50 4.65 6.45 -15.30
C LYS A 50 4.81 5.95 -13.85
N ASN A 51 4.25 6.68 -12.88
CA ASN A 51 3.99 6.15 -11.54
C ASN A 51 2.63 5.44 -11.44
N SER A 52 2.05 5.08 -12.59
CA SER A 52 0.82 4.30 -12.67
C SER A 52 1.03 2.79 -12.49
N TYR A 53 2.05 2.36 -11.75
CA TYR A 53 1.95 1.10 -11.02
C TYR A 53 1.26 1.29 -9.67
N SER A 54 0.89 2.52 -9.37
CA SER A 54 -0.03 2.90 -8.32
C SER A 54 -1.41 3.08 -8.95
N CYS A 55 -2.12 1.97 -9.08
CA CYS A 55 -3.54 1.96 -8.82
C CYS A 55 -4.42 2.93 -9.61
N ARG A 56 -4.81 2.56 -10.83
CA ARG A 56 -6.18 2.86 -11.20
C ARG A 56 -7.08 2.01 -10.29
N LYS A 57 -7.52 2.65 -9.19
CA LYS A 57 -8.60 2.16 -8.32
C LYS A 57 -8.32 0.91 -7.48
N SER A 58 -7.18 0.82 -6.79
CA SER A 58 -7.22 0.31 -5.43
C SER A 58 -7.91 1.38 -4.61
N ARG A 59 -9.18 1.17 -4.26
CA ARG A 59 -9.85 1.97 -3.25
C ARG A 59 -8.90 2.00 -2.07
N ASN A 60 -8.56 3.19 -1.59
CA ASN A 60 -7.76 3.32 -0.37
C ASN A 60 -8.39 2.36 0.66
N LEU A 61 -7.61 1.51 1.30
CA LEU A 61 -8.14 0.57 2.30
C LEU A 61 -8.97 1.30 3.36
N ARG A 62 -8.62 2.55 3.66
CA ARG A 62 -9.41 3.43 4.53
C ARG A 62 -10.84 3.62 4.03
N ASP A 63 -11.05 3.72 2.73
CA ASP A 63 -12.38 3.96 2.15
C ASP A 63 -13.32 2.75 2.30
N LYS A 64 -12.74 1.55 2.50
CA LYS A 64 -13.51 0.35 2.84
C LYS A 64 -14.00 0.36 4.30
N TYR A 65 -13.32 1.11 5.18
CA TYR A 65 -13.56 1.10 6.62
C TYR A 65 -13.61 2.52 7.19
N PRO A 66 -14.52 3.39 6.71
CA PRO A 66 -14.55 4.81 7.06
C PRO A 66 -14.75 5.07 8.55
N ASP A 67 -15.47 4.18 9.24
CA ASP A 67 -15.79 4.29 10.66
C ASP A 67 -14.79 3.55 11.58
N ALA A 68 -13.70 3.01 11.03
CA ALA A 68 -12.72 2.29 11.82
C ALA A 68 -11.95 3.23 12.75
N HIS A 69 -11.52 2.68 13.89
CA HIS A 69 -10.71 3.40 14.86
C HIS A 69 -9.46 4.02 14.21
N PRO A 70 -9.04 5.26 14.56
CA PRO A 70 -7.91 5.95 13.94
C PRO A 70 -6.61 5.12 13.87
N MET A 71 -6.31 4.34 14.91
CA MET A 71 -5.15 3.43 14.92
C MET A 71 -5.28 2.31 13.89
N ILE A 72 -6.50 1.84 13.61
CA ILE A 72 -6.73 0.83 12.56
C ILE A 72 -6.61 1.46 11.18
N LEU A 73 -7.08 2.69 11.00
CA LEU A 73 -6.86 3.43 9.75
C LEU A 73 -5.36 3.62 9.45
N GLN A 74 -4.54 3.92 10.46
CA GLN A 74 -3.09 3.98 10.31
C GLN A 74 -2.50 2.60 9.99
N ALA A 75 -2.98 1.54 10.65
CA ALA A 75 -2.56 0.17 10.34
C ALA A 75 -2.85 -0.19 8.88
N LEU A 76 -4.02 0.17 8.36
CA LEU A 76 -4.41 -0.06 6.96
C LEU A 76 -3.51 0.68 5.97
N ASP A 77 -3.06 1.90 6.29
CA ASP A 77 -2.08 2.64 5.47
C ASP A 77 -0.73 1.91 5.40
N ILE A 78 -0.24 1.42 6.57
CA ILE A 78 1.01 0.66 6.63
C ILE A 78 0.88 -0.66 5.86
N ILE A 79 -0.25 -1.36 5.99
CA ILE A 79 -0.53 -2.59 5.24
C ILE A 79 -0.55 -2.28 3.75
N GLN A 80 -1.28 -1.26 3.32
CA GLN A 80 -1.42 -0.90 1.91
C GLN A 80 -0.08 -0.54 1.26
N SER A 81 0.80 0.16 1.98
CA SER A 81 2.11 0.56 1.47
C SER A 81 3.17 -0.55 1.52
N GLY A 82 3.03 -1.50 2.43
CA GLY A 82 4.06 -2.49 2.75
C GLY A 82 3.66 -3.96 2.61
N TYR A 83 2.46 -4.30 2.09
CA TYR A 83 1.92 -5.67 2.07
C TYR A 83 2.85 -6.71 1.41
N ALA A 84 3.64 -6.30 0.42
CA ALA A 84 4.58 -7.17 -0.27
C ALA A 84 5.81 -7.56 0.60
N GLY A 85 6.06 -6.80 1.66
CA GLY A 85 7.17 -7.03 2.59
C GLY A 85 6.80 -7.93 3.77
N LYS A 86 7.76 -8.03 4.71
CA LYS A 86 7.53 -8.72 5.98
C LYS A 86 6.78 -7.81 6.95
N ILE A 87 5.48 -7.94 7.00
CA ILE A 87 4.64 -7.29 8.01
C ILE A 87 4.26 -8.33 9.07
N SER A 88 4.52 -8.03 10.35
CA SER A 88 4.03 -8.83 11.46
C SER A 88 3.08 -8.02 12.34
N GLN A 89 2.08 -8.68 12.88
CA GLN A 89 1.12 -8.06 13.80
C GLN A 89 1.83 -7.42 15.00
N LYS A 90 2.86 -8.10 15.53
CA LYS A 90 3.64 -7.61 16.66
C LYS A 90 4.31 -6.28 16.36
N LYS A 91 5.07 -6.22 15.23
CA LYS A 91 5.76 -5.01 14.82
C LYS A 91 4.78 -3.88 14.53
N LEU A 92 3.67 -4.17 13.86
CA LEU A 92 2.64 -3.18 13.56
C LEU A 92 2.00 -2.60 14.83
N ALA A 93 1.74 -3.44 15.84
CA ALA A 93 1.26 -2.99 17.15
C ALA A 93 2.30 -2.09 17.85
N GLU A 94 3.57 -2.48 17.86
CA GLU A 94 4.68 -1.69 18.41
C GLU A 94 4.81 -0.32 17.74
N ASP A 95 4.76 -0.28 16.40
CA ASP A 95 4.85 0.95 15.60
C ASP A 95 3.67 1.91 15.89
N LEU A 96 2.53 1.37 16.29
CA LEU A 96 1.32 2.13 16.69
C LEU A 96 1.25 2.43 18.20
N GLY A 97 2.26 2.00 19.00
CA GLY A 97 2.26 2.20 20.45
C GLY A 97 1.22 1.37 21.20
N LEU A 98 0.81 0.22 20.64
CA LEU A 98 -0.21 -0.66 21.20
C LEU A 98 0.41 -1.99 21.67
N SER A 99 -0.24 -2.65 22.66
CA SER A 99 0.07 -4.05 22.92
C SER A 99 -0.46 -4.93 21.77
N GLN A 100 0.17 -6.09 21.57
CA GLN A 100 -0.24 -7.00 20.50
C GLN A 100 -1.68 -7.52 20.71
N GLU A 101 -2.07 -7.76 21.96
CA GLU A 101 -3.40 -8.22 22.35
C GLU A 101 -4.46 -7.15 22.06
N TYR A 102 -4.17 -5.92 22.44
CA TYR A 102 -5.10 -4.80 22.21
C TYR A 102 -5.24 -4.50 20.71
N PHE A 103 -4.14 -4.52 19.97
CA PHE A 103 -4.19 -4.40 18.51
C PHE A 103 -5.03 -5.51 17.88
N SER A 104 -4.83 -6.78 18.30
CA SER A 104 -5.60 -7.92 17.79
C SER A 104 -7.10 -7.76 18.02
N TYR A 105 -7.47 -7.36 19.23
CA TYR A 105 -8.86 -7.08 19.59
C TYR A 105 -9.44 -5.93 18.74
N LEU A 106 -8.71 -4.82 18.67
CA LEU A 106 -9.17 -3.62 17.96
C LEU A 106 -9.29 -3.89 16.46
N PHE A 107 -8.33 -4.61 15.89
CA PHE A 107 -8.34 -4.99 14.48
C PHE A 107 -9.54 -5.89 14.15
N GLY A 108 -9.74 -6.97 14.90
CA GLY A 108 -10.88 -7.87 14.71
C GLY A 108 -12.22 -7.18 14.87
N LYS A 109 -12.35 -6.26 15.86
CA LYS A 109 -13.57 -5.49 16.07
C LYS A 109 -13.91 -4.55 14.91
N ASN A 110 -12.92 -3.91 14.28
CA ASN A 110 -13.15 -2.92 13.22
C ASN A 110 -13.21 -3.54 11.82
N ILE A 111 -12.43 -4.61 11.59
CA ILE A 111 -12.30 -5.24 10.26
C ILE A 111 -13.21 -6.46 10.12
N GLY A 112 -13.55 -7.14 11.23
CA GLY A 112 -14.39 -8.34 11.25
C GLY A 112 -13.60 -9.65 11.16
N GLU A 113 -12.27 -9.59 10.96
CA GLU A 113 -11.39 -10.74 10.87
C GLU A 113 -10.02 -10.49 11.51
N ASN A 114 -9.21 -11.53 11.69
CA ASN A 114 -7.88 -11.36 12.24
C ASN A 114 -6.89 -10.81 11.20
N PHE A 115 -5.84 -10.14 11.69
CA PHE A 115 -4.81 -9.51 10.88
C PHE A 115 -4.16 -10.46 9.84
N SER A 116 -3.88 -11.71 10.22
CA SER A 116 -3.20 -12.66 9.33
C SER A 116 -4.09 -13.10 8.16
N THR A 117 -5.38 -13.29 8.40
CA THR A 117 -6.38 -13.59 7.37
C THR A 117 -6.53 -12.40 6.44
N PHE A 118 -6.76 -11.21 7.00
CA PHE A 118 -6.86 -9.97 6.24
C PHE A 118 -5.66 -9.72 5.32
N LEU A 119 -4.44 -9.80 5.86
CA LEU A 119 -3.22 -9.57 5.06
C LEU A 119 -3.08 -10.60 3.93
N ARG A 120 -3.43 -11.85 4.21
CA ARG A 120 -3.41 -12.93 3.22
C ARG A 120 -4.40 -12.67 2.08
N GLU A 121 -5.63 -12.30 2.42
CA GLU A 121 -6.68 -12.01 1.43
C GLU A 121 -6.38 -10.76 0.63
N TYR A 122 -5.88 -9.72 1.30
CA TYR A 122 -5.43 -8.50 0.64
C TYR A 122 -4.32 -8.76 -0.39
N ARG A 123 -3.34 -9.62 -0.05
CA ARG A 123 -2.30 -10.04 -1.00
C ARG A 123 -2.87 -10.77 -2.21
N ILE A 124 -3.89 -11.58 -2.04
CA ILE A 124 -4.58 -12.26 -3.16
C ILE A 124 -5.36 -11.24 -4.00
N GLU A 125 -6.03 -10.26 -3.40
CA GLU A 125 -6.68 -9.16 -4.13
C GLU A 125 -5.66 -8.40 -5.01
N GLN A 126 -4.47 -8.12 -4.47
CA GLN A 126 -3.38 -7.50 -5.24
C GLN A 126 -2.84 -8.42 -6.35
N ALA A 127 -2.74 -9.73 -6.08
CA ALA A 127 -2.35 -10.69 -7.10
C ALA A 127 -3.35 -10.77 -8.25
N GLN A 128 -4.65 -10.78 -7.97
CA GLN A 128 -5.68 -10.72 -9.00
C GLN A 128 -5.57 -9.47 -9.87
N TYR A 129 -5.29 -8.32 -9.24
CA TYR A 129 -5.04 -7.09 -9.95
C TYR A 129 -3.82 -7.19 -10.88
N MET A 130 -2.68 -7.67 -10.36
CA MET A 130 -1.44 -7.84 -11.15
C MET A 130 -1.62 -8.80 -12.33
N LEU A 131 -2.36 -9.89 -12.13
CA LEU A 131 -2.66 -10.86 -13.16
C LEU A 131 -3.54 -10.27 -14.26
N ARG A 132 -4.56 -9.48 -13.90
CA ARG A 132 -5.50 -8.85 -14.82
C ARG A 132 -4.85 -7.79 -15.70
N GLU A 133 -4.02 -6.96 -15.07
CA GLU A 133 -3.34 -5.85 -15.75
C GLU A 133 -2.01 -6.26 -16.39
N GLU A 134 -1.66 -7.55 -16.35
CA GLU A 134 -0.40 -8.11 -16.88
C GLU A 134 0.86 -7.35 -16.43
N ILE A 135 0.88 -6.92 -15.14
CA ILE A 135 1.94 -6.06 -14.58
C ILE A 135 3.30 -6.74 -14.60
N CYS A 136 3.32 -8.07 -14.41
CA CYS A 136 4.52 -8.90 -14.42
C CYS A 136 4.21 -10.33 -14.89
N ASP A 137 5.26 -11.15 -15.11
CA ASP A 137 5.08 -12.57 -15.43
C ASP A 137 4.28 -13.27 -14.32
N GLN A 138 3.32 -14.11 -14.70
CA GLN A 138 2.48 -14.88 -13.78
C GLN A 138 3.31 -15.64 -12.72
N ARG A 139 4.53 -16.06 -13.07
CA ARG A 139 5.45 -16.78 -12.18
C ARG A 139 6.00 -15.89 -11.07
N ASP A 140 6.10 -14.59 -11.30
CA ASP A 140 6.67 -13.62 -10.38
C ASP A 140 5.61 -13.04 -9.43
N VAL A 141 4.33 -13.07 -9.81
CA VAL A 141 3.22 -12.52 -9.02
C VAL A 141 3.25 -12.97 -7.55
N PRO A 142 3.47 -14.26 -7.19
CA PRO A 142 3.52 -14.69 -5.79
C PRO A 142 4.52 -13.88 -4.97
N TYR A 143 5.70 -13.67 -5.51
CA TYR A 143 6.81 -12.98 -4.84
C TYR A 143 6.55 -11.47 -4.76
N GLN A 144 5.97 -10.88 -5.79
CA GLN A 144 5.60 -9.47 -5.84
C GLN A 144 4.54 -9.10 -4.81
N VAL A 145 3.64 -10.03 -4.47
CA VAL A 145 2.63 -9.81 -3.44
C VAL A 145 3.04 -10.32 -2.04
N GLY A 146 4.28 -10.76 -1.88
CA GLY A 146 4.87 -11.09 -0.58
C GLY A 146 4.70 -12.54 -0.11
N PHE A 147 4.46 -13.49 -1.03
CA PHE A 147 4.56 -14.92 -0.71
C PHE A 147 5.98 -15.41 -1.01
N SER A 148 6.54 -16.18 -0.09
CA SER A 148 7.86 -16.80 -0.26
C SER A 148 7.80 -18.15 -0.99
N ASP A 149 6.63 -18.77 -1.05
CA ASP A 149 6.39 -20.08 -1.67
C ASP A 149 5.24 -20.01 -2.67
N SER A 150 5.55 -20.31 -3.94
CA SER A 150 4.58 -20.35 -5.04
C SER A 150 3.53 -21.46 -4.88
N LYS A 151 3.85 -22.61 -4.24
CA LYS A 151 2.87 -23.68 -4.00
C LYS A 151 1.83 -23.23 -2.97
N TYR A 152 2.31 -22.62 -1.87
CA TYR A 152 1.45 -22.06 -0.85
C TYR A 152 0.57 -20.92 -1.41
N PHE A 153 1.14 -20.04 -2.22
CA PHE A 153 0.36 -19.01 -2.92
C PHE A 153 -0.79 -19.60 -3.75
N LYS A 154 -0.51 -20.61 -4.60
CA LYS A 154 -1.56 -21.26 -5.43
C LYS A 154 -2.68 -21.85 -4.59
N LYS A 155 -2.33 -22.47 -3.46
CA LYS A 155 -3.31 -23.01 -2.50
C LYS A 155 -4.20 -21.89 -1.95
N VAL A 156 -3.59 -20.83 -1.41
CA VAL A 156 -4.31 -19.68 -0.84
C VAL A 156 -5.14 -18.95 -1.89
N PHE A 157 -4.60 -18.77 -3.08
CA PHE A 157 -5.32 -18.12 -4.19
C PHE A 157 -6.60 -18.90 -4.52
N ARG A 158 -6.52 -20.22 -4.59
CA ARG A 158 -7.70 -21.08 -4.81
C ARG A 158 -8.67 -21.06 -3.64
N GLU A 159 -8.20 -21.03 -2.40
CA GLU A 159 -9.05 -20.92 -1.20
C GLU A 159 -9.86 -19.62 -1.22
N VAL A 160 -9.24 -18.49 -1.61
CA VAL A 160 -9.88 -17.17 -1.59
C VAL A 160 -10.76 -16.94 -2.83
N THR A 161 -10.31 -17.37 -4.02
CA THR A 161 -10.98 -17.03 -5.29
C THR A 161 -11.83 -18.17 -5.87
N GLY A 162 -11.71 -19.37 -5.33
CA GLY A 162 -12.32 -20.59 -5.86
C GLY A 162 -11.60 -21.21 -7.06
N LYS A 163 -10.57 -20.55 -7.61
CA LYS A 163 -9.88 -20.93 -8.85
C LYS A 163 -8.37 -20.87 -8.70
N SER A 164 -7.65 -21.62 -9.50
CA SER A 164 -6.19 -21.45 -9.60
C SER A 164 -5.84 -20.15 -10.35
N PRO A 165 -4.62 -19.59 -10.16
CA PRO A 165 -4.18 -18.40 -10.91
C PRO A 165 -4.25 -18.56 -12.43
N SER A 166 -4.01 -19.78 -12.95
CA SER A 166 -4.06 -20.08 -14.38
C SER A 166 -5.50 -20.11 -14.90
N GLU A 167 -6.43 -20.73 -14.15
CA GLU A 167 -7.86 -20.71 -14.46
C GLU A 167 -8.43 -19.30 -14.43
N TYR A 168 -8.03 -18.49 -13.42
CA TYR A 168 -8.42 -17.10 -13.30
C TYR A 168 -7.99 -16.26 -14.50
N LEU A 169 -6.75 -16.48 -15.00
CA LEU A 169 -6.25 -15.79 -16.20
C LEU A 169 -6.94 -16.20 -17.48
N SER A 170 -7.28 -17.49 -17.67
CA SER A 170 -7.98 -17.94 -18.88
C SER A 170 -9.34 -17.31 -19.02
N GLU A 171 -10.08 -17.14 -17.92
CA GLU A 171 -11.41 -16.50 -17.95
C GLU A 171 -11.38 -14.99 -18.23
N ILE A 172 -10.30 -14.30 -17.87
CA ILE A 172 -10.20 -12.85 -18.13
C ILE A 172 -9.87 -12.58 -19.60
N LYS A 173 -9.27 -13.58 -20.28
CA LYS A 173 -8.84 -13.46 -21.69
C LYS A 173 -9.91 -13.90 -22.70
N GLU A 174 -11.01 -14.49 -22.23
CA GLU A 174 -12.22 -14.76 -23.01
C GLU A 174 -13.16 -13.55 -23.06
#